data_e2a1106bbd97d90691d91a9827e6d7b4
#
_entry.id   e2a1106bbd97d90691d91a9827e6d7b4
#
_cell.length_a   1.000
_cell.length_b   1.000
_cell.length_c   1.000
_cell.angle_alpha   90.00
_cell.angle_beta   90.00
_cell.angle_gamma   90.00
#
_symmetry.space_group_name_H-M   'P 1'
#
loop_
_entity.id
_entity.type
_entity.pdbx_description
1 polymer ?
#
loop_
_entity_poly.entity_id
_entity_poly.type
_entity_poly.pdbx_seq_one_letter_code
_entity_poly.pdbx_strand_id
1 'polypeptide(L)'
;VDLVQGRLERFLAERGTQLRAISTDLDVVDEFSRRLLAGGKRFRALFCYWGWRAVTAHATEFDPLAADEQDADLAAVVSAAAGLEVFHASALVHDDIMDNSDQRRGHPSVHRAFALLHGERGWDGPADSYGTAAALLLGDLLLGWSDELVDEGVALAGSVGAGRSARAEFNRMRTEVTAGQYLDIFEERAWRALPEDELLSRAHRVIVYKSAKYSVEAPLAIGGSLADGSLAQLAALRDFGLPLGIAF
;
A
#
# COMPACT_ATOMS: atom_id res chain seq x y z
N VAL A 1 2.59 13.13 -7.68
CA VAL A 1 1.30 12.41 -7.74
C VAL A 1 1.05 11.93 -9.16
N ASP A 2 1.17 12.75 -10.18
CA ASP A 2 0.82 12.42 -11.57
C ASP A 2 1.66 11.28 -12.15
N LEU A 3 2.95 11.22 -11.84
CA LEU A 3 3.82 10.10 -12.26
C LEU A 3 3.36 8.76 -11.69
N VAL A 4 3.01 8.73 -10.40
CA VAL A 4 2.48 7.53 -9.74
C VAL A 4 1.14 7.13 -10.34
N GLN A 5 0.26 8.10 -10.61
CA GLN A 5 -1.02 7.84 -11.27
C GLN A 5 -0.82 7.25 -12.68
N GLY A 6 0.06 7.85 -13.48
CA GLY A 6 0.40 7.33 -14.81
C GLY A 6 1.04 5.93 -14.78
N ARG A 7 1.86 5.62 -13.75
CA ARG A 7 2.42 4.27 -13.57
C ARG A 7 1.32 3.26 -13.23
N LEU A 8 0.41 3.60 -12.32
CA LEU A 8 -0.74 2.76 -11.96
C LEU A 8 -1.66 2.49 -13.17
N GLU A 9 -1.95 3.51 -13.98
CA GLU A 9 -2.79 3.36 -15.16
C GLU A 9 -2.18 2.40 -16.19
N ARG A 10 -0.88 2.52 -16.46
CA ARG A 10 -0.17 1.58 -17.35
C ARG A 10 -0.19 0.16 -16.80
N PHE A 11 0.13 -0.01 -15.51
CA PHE A 11 0.14 -1.30 -14.85
C PHE A 11 -1.24 -1.96 -14.92
N LEU A 12 -2.30 -1.24 -14.57
CA LEU A 12 -3.67 -1.76 -14.61
C LEU A 12 -4.13 -2.08 -16.04
N ALA A 13 -3.65 -1.35 -17.05
CA ALA A 13 -3.95 -1.69 -18.45
C ALA A 13 -3.33 -3.04 -18.84
N GLU A 14 -2.09 -3.30 -18.43
CA GLU A 14 -1.41 -4.58 -18.63
C GLU A 14 -2.12 -5.73 -17.89
N ARG A 15 -2.47 -5.53 -16.61
CA ARG A 15 -3.15 -6.53 -15.77
C ARG A 15 -4.58 -6.81 -16.29
N GLY A 16 -5.33 -5.78 -16.69
CA GLY A 16 -6.64 -5.94 -17.31
C GLY A 16 -6.57 -6.77 -18.60
N THR A 17 -5.54 -6.57 -19.41
CA THR A 17 -5.30 -7.41 -20.60
C THR A 17 -5.05 -8.88 -20.23
N GLN A 18 -4.25 -9.14 -19.18
CA GLN A 18 -3.99 -10.50 -18.70
C GLN A 18 -5.26 -11.17 -18.16
N LEU A 19 -6.04 -10.45 -17.34
CA LEU A 19 -7.31 -10.98 -16.81
C LEU A 19 -8.27 -11.33 -17.92
N ARG A 20 -8.43 -10.45 -18.91
CA ARG A 20 -9.32 -10.68 -20.06
C ARG A 20 -8.85 -11.85 -20.94
N ALA A 21 -7.56 -12.11 -21.03
CA ALA A 21 -7.03 -13.28 -21.74
C ALA A 21 -7.39 -14.60 -21.04
N ILE A 22 -7.67 -14.58 -19.74
CA ILE A 22 -8.15 -15.74 -18.97
C ILE A 22 -9.67 -15.89 -19.19
N SER A 23 -10.47 -14.83 -18.93
CA SER A 23 -11.91 -14.78 -19.19
C SER A 23 -12.41 -13.34 -19.16
N THR A 24 -13.37 -13.02 -20.02
CA THR A 24 -14.13 -11.76 -19.97
C THR A 24 -14.96 -11.60 -18.69
N ASP A 25 -15.26 -12.69 -17.99
CA ASP A 25 -15.92 -12.63 -16.68
C ASP A 25 -15.09 -11.91 -15.63
N LEU A 26 -13.77 -11.73 -15.85
CA LEU A 26 -12.86 -11.00 -14.98
C LEU A 26 -12.83 -9.48 -15.25
N ASP A 27 -13.60 -8.96 -16.21
CA ASP A 27 -13.71 -7.52 -16.47
C ASP A 27 -14.17 -6.76 -15.22
N VAL A 28 -15.02 -7.35 -14.38
CA VAL A 28 -15.46 -6.77 -13.11
C VAL A 28 -14.33 -6.63 -12.09
N VAL A 29 -13.37 -7.56 -12.10
CA VAL A 29 -12.18 -7.52 -11.24
C VAL A 29 -11.27 -6.35 -11.66
N ASP A 30 -11.05 -6.15 -12.95
CA ASP A 30 -10.31 -5.00 -13.48
C ASP A 30 -11.02 -3.68 -13.14
N GLU A 31 -12.34 -3.61 -13.34
CA GLU A 31 -13.15 -2.43 -13.01
C GLU A 31 -13.03 -2.04 -11.53
N PHE A 32 -13.19 -3.00 -10.61
CA PHE A 32 -13.10 -2.72 -9.18
C PHE A 32 -11.69 -2.35 -8.75
N SER A 33 -10.65 -2.96 -9.34
CA SER A 33 -9.25 -2.58 -9.12
C SER A 33 -9.00 -1.13 -9.52
N ARG A 34 -9.47 -0.72 -10.70
CA ARG A 34 -9.36 0.66 -11.19
C ARG A 34 -10.09 1.63 -10.28
N ARG A 35 -11.29 1.31 -9.85
CA ARG A 35 -12.08 2.15 -8.94
C ARG A 35 -11.39 2.36 -7.59
N LEU A 36 -10.82 1.31 -7.00
CA LEU A 36 -10.07 1.39 -5.74
C LEU A 36 -8.82 2.27 -5.86
N LEU A 37 -8.16 2.21 -7.01
CA LEU A 37 -6.93 2.95 -7.30
C LEU A 37 -7.16 4.29 -7.99
N ALA A 38 -8.41 4.70 -8.21
CA ALA A 38 -8.75 6.01 -8.72
C ALA A 38 -8.69 7.08 -7.61
N GLY A 39 -8.03 8.20 -7.89
CA GLY A 39 -7.97 9.35 -6.98
C GLY A 39 -7.22 9.09 -5.67
N GLY A 40 -7.55 9.89 -4.65
CA GLY A 40 -6.90 9.83 -3.34
C GLY A 40 -5.73 10.80 -3.20
N LYS A 41 -5.38 11.12 -1.94
CA LYS A 41 -4.30 12.06 -1.62
C LYS A 41 -2.89 11.48 -1.80
N ARG A 42 -2.77 10.15 -2.00
CA ARG A 42 -1.53 9.44 -2.27
C ARG A 42 -0.42 9.71 -1.23
N PHE A 43 -0.78 9.78 0.04
CA PHE A 43 0.18 10.14 1.09
C PHE A 43 1.36 9.17 1.19
N ARG A 44 1.11 7.85 1.05
CA ARG A 44 2.19 6.84 1.12
C ARG A 44 3.17 7.00 -0.03
N ALA A 45 2.65 7.24 -1.23
CA ALA A 45 3.47 7.53 -2.39
C ALA A 45 4.26 8.85 -2.22
N LEU A 46 3.63 9.89 -1.66
CA LEU A 46 4.30 11.16 -1.36
C LEU A 46 5.42 10.99 -0.33
N PHE A 47 5.19 10.27 0.77
CA PHE A 47 6.21 10.01 1.76
C PHE A 47 7.35 9.17 1.19
N CYS A 48 7.09 8.18 0.35
CA CYS A 48 8.11 7.41 -0.34
C CYS A 48 8.97 8.32 -1.24
N TYR A 49 8.36 9.17 -2.04
CA TYR A 49 9.05 10.15 -2.87
C TYR A 49 9.89 11.13 -2.03
N TRP A 50 9.36 11.67 -0.94
CA TRP A 50 10.10 12.61 -0.10
C TRP A 50 11.23 11.94 0.70
N GLY A 51 11.08 10.67 1.09
CA GLY A 51 12.16 9.87 1.66
C GLY A 51 13.33 9.72 0.67
N TRP A 52 13.04 9.42 -0.58
CA TRP A 52 14.02 9.37 -1.68
C TRP A 52 14.67 10.75 -1.89
N ARG A 53 13.89 11.82 -2.01
CA ARG A 53 14.40 13.18 -2.21
C ARG A 53 15.27 13.67 -1.05
N ALA A 54 14.94 13.34 0.18
CA ALA A 54 15.74 13.73 1.35
C ALA A 54 17.16 13.17 1.33
N VAL A 55 17.39 12.06 0.62
CA VAL A 55 18.71 11.46 0.45
C VAL A 55 19.41 11.99 -0.79
N THR A 56 18.71 12.16 -1.92
CA THR A 56 19.28 12.56 -3.22
C THR A 56 19.50 14.06 -3.36
N ALA A 57 18.82 14.92 -2.58
CA ALA A 57 18.79 16.38 -2.79
C ALA A 57 20.16 17.09 -2.72
N HIS A 58 21.20 16.47 -2.17
CA HIS A 58 22.52 17.08 -2.06
C HIS A 58 23.45 16.84 -3.26
N ALA A 59 23.13 15.91 -4.15
CA ALA A 59 24.05 15.50 -5.22
C ALA A 59 23.89 16.27 -6.53
N THR A 60 22.74 16.89 -6.80
CA THR A 60 22.35 17.23 -8.18
C THR A 60 21.82 18.63 -8.41
N GLU A 61 21.66 19.47 -7.38
CA GLU A 61 21.06 20.80 -7.56
C GLU A 61 21.86 21.75 -8.46
N PHE A 62 23.13 21.40 -8.75
CA PHE A 62 24.06 22.21 -9.55
C PHE A 62 24.78 21.44 -10.67
N ASP A 63 24.45 20.15 -10.93
CA ASP A 63 25.05 19.37 -11.99
C ASP A 63 24.08 19.08 -13.14
N PRO A 64 24.18 19.81 -14.27
CA PRO A 64 23.28 19.59 -15.41
C PRO A 64 23.54 18.27 -16.17
N LEU A 65 24.65 17.54 -15.89
CA LEU A 65 24.96 16.25 -16.51
C LEU A 65 24.37 15.04 -15.75
N ALA A 66 23.87 15.25 -14.54
CA ALA A 66 23.22 14.22 -13.73
C ALA A 66 21.75 13.95 -14.10
N ALA A 67 21.23 14.58 -15.16
CA ALA A 67 19.79 14.49 -15.53
C ALA A 67 19.38 13.07 -15.95
N ASP A 68 20.23 12.34 -16.69
CA ASP A 68 19.91 11.00 -17.19
C ASP A 68 19.92 9.93 -16.08
N GLU A 69 20.79 10.07 -15.09
CA GLU A 69 20.80 9.19 -13.90
C GLU A 69 19.58 9.45 -13.01
N GLN A 70 19.13 10.71 -12.91
CA GLN A 70 17.93 11.08 -12.16
C GLN A 70 16.65 10.45 -12.72
N ASP A 71 16.54 10.25 -14.03
CA ASP A 71 15.33 9.67 -14.64
C ASP A 71 15.18 8.17 -14.30
N ALA A 72 16.28 7.41 -14.23
CA ALA A 72 16.26 6.00 -13.84
C ALA A 72 15.90 5.85 -12.34
N ASP A 73 16.52 6.65 -11.47
CA ASP A 73 16.23 6.66 -10.03
C ASP A 73 14.80 7.12 -9.73
N LEU A 74 14.28 8.06 -10.52
CA LEU A 74 12.90 8.51 -10.42
C LEU A 74 11.92 7.38 -10.80
N ALA A 75 12.24 6.58 -11.82
CA ALA A 75 11.41 5.44 -12.21
C ALA A 75 11.34 4.39 -11.09
N ALA A 76 12.45 4.14 -10.39
CA ALA A 76 12.53 3.24 -9.24
C ALA A 76 11.57 3.65 -8.12
N VAL A 77 11.66 4.90 -7.67
CA VAL A 77 10.79 5.40 -6.58
C VAL A 77 9.33 5.52 -7.02
N VAL A 78 9.04 5.85 -8.27
CA VAL A 78 7.66 5.93 -8.80
C VAL A 78 7.01 4.55 -8.82
N SER A 79 7.74 3.50 -9.23
CA SER A 79 7.19 2.13 -9.22
C SER A 79 6.98 1.61 -7.80
N ALA A 80 7.93 1.78 -6.89
CA ALA A 80 7.77 1.40 -5.49
C ALA A 80 6.62 2.17 -4.81
N ALA A 81 6.49 3.48 -5.08
CA ALA A 81 5.39 4.31 -4.57
C ALA A 81 4.04 3.85 -5.11
N ALA A 82 3.96 3.45 -6.38
CA ALA A 82 2.75 2.84 -6.95
C ALA A 82 2.43 1.51 -6.26
N GLY A 83 3.43 0.68 -5.98
CA GLY A 83 3.28 -0.56 -5.20
C GLY A 83 2.71 -0.32 -3.81
N LEU A 84 3.12 0.73 -3.11
CA LEU A 84 2.56 1.11 -1.80
C LEU A 84 1.07 1.49 -1.88
N GLU A 85 0.64 2.15 -2.96
CA GLU A 85 -0.77 2.50 -3.16
C GLU A 85 -1.62 1.26 -3.49
N VAL A 86 -1.07 0.30 -4.27
CA VAL A 86 -1.75 -0.98 -4.54
C VAL A 86 -1.84 -1.83 -3.27
N PHE A 87 -0.76 -1.88 -2.46
CA PHE A 87 -0.80 -2.50 -1.14
C PHE A 87 -1.89 -1.90 -0.25
N HIS A 88 -2.00 -0.56 -0.25
CA HIS A 88 -3.05 0.11 0.51
C HIS A 88 -4.45 -0.25 0.03
N ALA A 89 -4.67 -0.38 -1.27
CA ALA A 89 -5.95 -0.82 -1.81
C ALA A 89 -6.30 -2.26 -1.37
N SER A 90 -5.32 -3.19 -1.39
CA SER A 90 -5.47 -4.53 -0.83
C SER A 90 -5.86 -4.49 0.66
N ALA A 91 -5.11 -3.73 1.46
CA ALA A 91 -5.38 -3.59 2.89
C ALA A 91 -6.79 -3.06 3.17
N LEU A 92 -7.28 -2.08 2.39
CA LEU A 92 -8.64 -1.55 2.52
C LEU A 92 -9.72 -2.58 2.18
N VAL A 93 -9.49 -3.42 1.15
CA VAL A 93 -10.44 -4.49 0.79
C VAL A 93 -10.56 -5.50 1.92
N HIS A 94 -9.42 -5.94 2.48
CA HIS A 94 -9.43 -6.89 3.59
C HIS A 94 -10.01 -6.29 4.88
N ASP A 95 -9.67 -5.03 5.19
CA ASP A 95 -10.20 -4.29 6.33
C ASP A 95 -11.75 -4.18 6.26
N ASP A 96 -12.28 -3.79 5.09
CA ASP A 96 -13.74 -3.72 4.88
C ASP A 96 -14.46 -5.06 5.09
N ILE A 97 -13.81 -6.20 4.75
CA ILE A 97 -14.35 -7.52 5.01
C ILE A 97 -14.33 -7.84 6.51
N MET A 98 -13.22 -7.57 7.19
CA MET A 98 -13.04 -7.86 8.61
C MET A 98 -13.98 -7.04 9.49
N ASP A 99 -14.16 -5.76 9.15
CA ASP A 99 -15.03 -4.82 9.86
C ASP A 99 -16.49 -4.91 9.40
N ASN A 100 -16.78 -5.73 8.38
CA ASN A 100 -18.10 -5.79 7.73
C ASN A 100 -18.62 -4.40 7.31
N SER A 101 -17.74 -3.56 6.79
CA SER A 101 -18.06 -2.19 6.40
C SER A 101 -18.92 -2.15 5.14
N ASP A 102 -20.05 -1.46 5.17
CA ASP A 102 -20.94 -1.37 4.00
C ASP A 102 -20.42 -0.42 2.91
N GLN A 103 -19.64 0.59 3.30
CA GLN A 103 -19.24 1.67 2.41
C GLN A 103 -17.78 2.06 2.57
N ARG A 104 -17.15 2.46 1.45
CA ARG A 104 -15.83 3.06 1.39
C ARG A 104 -15.84 4.29 0.48
N ARG A 105 -15.46 5.47 1.00
CA ARG A 105 -15.41 6.74 0.24
C ARG A 105 -16.73 7.08 -0.47
N GLY A 106 -17.88 6.81 0.17
CA GLY A 106 -19.21 7.10 -0.39
C GLY A 106 -19.72 6.09 -1.43
N HIS A 107 -19.00 5.01 -1.67
CA HIS A 107 -19.41 3.90 -2.53
C HIS A 107 -19.56 2.63 -1.71
N PRO A 108 -20.32 1.62 -2.17
CA PRO A 108 -20.32 0.30 -1.56
C PRO A 108 -18.87 -0.23 -1.45
N SER A 109 -18.54 -0.82 -0.31
CA SER A 109 -17.30 -1.58 -0.15
C SER A 109 -17.24 -2.71 -1.18
N VAL A 110 -16.05 -3.25 -1.45
CA VAL A 110 -15.87 -4.22 -2.55
C VAL A 110 -16.72 -5.48 -2.36
N HIS A 111 -16.76 -6.02 -1.13
CA HIS A 111 -17.57 -7.21 -0.85
C HIS A 111 -19.06 -6.93 -1.02
N ARG A 112 -19.54 -5.74 -0.67
CA ARG A 112 -20.92 -5.32 -0.92
C ARG A 112 -21.19 -5.10 -2.42
N ALA A 113 -20.26 -4.53 -3.16
CA ALA A 113 -20.40 -4.35 -4.60
C ALA A 113 -20.50 -5.70 -5.34
N PHE A 114 -19.70 -6.70 -4.97
CA PHE A 114 -19.82 -8.06 -5.52
C PHE A 114 -21.13 -8.74 -5.11
N ALA A 115 -21.60 -8.55 -3.88
CA ALA A 115 -22.90 -9.08 -3.44
C ALA A 115 -24.06 -8.45 -4.22
N LEU A 116 -24.04 -7.14 -4.48
CA LEU A 116 -25.01 -6.46 -5.32
C LEU A 116 -25.00 -7.00 -6.76
N LEU A 117 -23.80 -7.14 -7.36
CA LEU A 117 -23.64 -7.72 -8.68
C LEU A 117 -24.24 -9.14 -8.78
N HIS A 118 -24.00 -9.97 -7.75
CA HIS A 118 -24.58 -11.32 -7.68
C HIS A 118 -26.11 -11.27 -7.72
N GLY A 119 -26.73 -10.39 -6.93
CA GLY A 119 -28.18 -10.21 -6.90
C GLY A 119 -28.75 -9.69 -8.24
N GLU A 120 -28.09 -8.70 -8.85
CA GLU A 120 -28.50 -8.13 -10.14
C GLU A 120 -28.44 -9.16 -11.29
N ARG A 121 -27.48 -10.09 -11.23
CA ARG A 121 -27.30 -11.17 -12.20
C ARG A 121 -28.20 -12.37 -11.95
N GLY A 122 -28.88 -12.41 -10.81
CA GLY A 122 -29.75 -13.53 -10.43
C GLY A 122 -29.00 -14.86 -10.27
N TRP A 123 -27.73 -14.80 -9.80
CA TRP A 123 -26.92 -16.01 -9.61
C TRP A 123 -27.42 -16.84 -8.42
N ASP A 124 -27.12 -18.12 -8.42
CA ASP A 124 -27.54 -19.03 -7.34
C ASP A 124 -26.68 -18.88 -6.07
N GLY A 125 -27.29 -19.11 -4.92
CA GLY A 125 -26.65 -19.10 -3.60
C GLY A 125 -26.66 -17.75 -2.88
N PRO A 126 -26.00 -17.66 -1.70
CA PRO A 126 -26.00 -16.45 -0.87
C PRO A 126 -25.10 -15.36 -1.44
N ALA A 127 -25.66 -14.21 -1.79
CA ALA A 127 -24.94 -13.07 -2.37
C ALA A 127 -23.81 -12.55 -1.46
N ASP A 128 -24.02 -12.47 -0.14
CA ASP A 128 -22.99 -12.01 0.81
C ASP A 128 -21.78 -12.95 0.87
N SER A 129 -22.00 -14.27 0.78
CA SER A 129 -20.91 -15.25 0.74
C SER A 129 -20.08 -15.12 -0.54
N TYR A 130 -20.75 -14.94 -1.68
CA TYR A 130 -20.08 -14.66 -2.94
C TYR A 130 -19.28 -13.35 -2.88
N GLY A 131 -19.91 -12.28 -2.38
CA GLY A 131 -19.30 -10.97 -2.25
C GLY A 131 -18.03 -11.00 -1.40
N THR A 132 -18.08 -11.67 -0.25
CA THR A 132 -16.93 -11.85 0.65
C THR A 132 -15.80 -12.64 -0.03
N ALA A 133 -16.13 -13.78 -0.65
CA ALA A 133 -15.12 -14.61 -1.32
C ALA A 133 -14.46 -13.89 -2.51
N ALA A 134 -15.25 -13.21 -3.34
CA ALA A 134 -14.74 -12.47 -4.49
C ALA A 134 -13.87 -11.27 -4.05
N ALA A 135 -14.26 -10.55 -3.00
CA ALA A 135 -13.48 -9.45 -2.47
C ALA A 135 -12.17 -9.92 -1.82
N LEU A 136 -12.17 -11.05 -1.10
CA LEU A 136 -10.95 -11.66 -0.56
C LEU A 136 -9.94 -11.93 -1.68
N LEU A 137 -10.37 -12.57 -2.76
CA LEU A 137 -9.51 -12.86 -3.93
C LEU A 137 -9.02 -11.59 -4.62
N LEU A 138 -9.84 -10.54 -4.72
CA LEU A 138 -9.40 -9.24 -5.23
C LEU A 138 -8.34 -8.63 -4.33
N GLY A 139 -8.51 -8.70 -3.01
CA GLY A 139 -7.51 -8.24 -2.04
C GLY A 139 -6.18 -8.96 -2.21
N ASP A 140 -6.20 -10.29 -2.37
CA ASP A 140 -5.00 -11.11 -2.59
C ASP A 140 -4.33 -10.79 -3.93
N LEU A 141 -5.11 -10.57 -4.98
CA LEU A 141 -4.61 -10.17 -6.30
C LEU A 141 -3.88 -8.82 -6.22
N LEU A 142 -4.48 -7.83 -5.56
CA LEU A 142 -3.86 -6.53 -5.32
C LEU A 142 -2.59 -6.65 -4.47
N LEU A 143 -2.56 -7.56 -3.50
CA LEU A 143 -1.35 -7.82 -2.70
C LEU A 143 -0.21 -8.33 -3.58
N GLY A 144 -0.47 -9.30 -4.46
CA GLY A 144 0.50 -9.79 -5.44
C GLY A 144 0.97 -8.70 -6.40
N TRP A 145 0.06 -7.89 -6.92
CA TRP A 145 0.39 -6.77 -7.81
C TRP A 145 1.23 -5.68 -7.13
N SER A 146 1.01 -5.46 -5.83
CA SER A 146 1.85 -4.58 -5.03
C SER A 146 3.30 -5.08 -4.99
N ASP A 147 3.50 -6.39 -4.79
CA ASP A 147 4.83 -7.02 -4.81
C ASP A 147 5.53 -6.82 -6.15
N GLU A 148 4.82 -7.01 -7.28
CA GLU A 148 5.37 -6.83 -8.62
C GLU A 148 5.88 -5.39 -8.85
N LEU A 149 5.10 -4.38 -8.45
CA LEU A 149 5.48 -2.98 -8.60
C LEU A 149 6.65 -2.59 -7.70
N VAL A 150 6.72 -3.13 -6.48
CA VAL A 150 7.86 -2.91 -5.59
C VAL A 150 9.10 -3.62 -6.13
N ASP A 151 8.99 -4.85 -6.63
CA ASP A 151 10.10 -5.57 -7.25
C ASP A 151 10.65 -4.85 -8.48
N GLU A 152 9.79 -4.26 -9.30
CA GLU A 152 10.21 -3.39 -10.40
C GLU A 152 11.01 -2.18 -9.90
N GLY A 153 10.52 -1.48 -8.86
CA GLY A 153 11.24 -0.38 -8.25
C GLY A 153 12.60 -0.80 -7.68
N VAL A 154 12.66 -1.96 -7.03
CA VAL A 154 13.89 -2.57 -6.50
C VAL A 154 14.87 -2.92 -7.63
N ALA A 155 14.39 -3.45 -8.74
CA ALA A 155 15.21 -3.81 -9.90
C ALA A 155 15.80 -2.58 -10.62
N LEU A 156 15.10 -1.44 -10.54
CA LEU A 156 15.52 -0.17 -11.13
C LEU A 156 16.40 0.68 -10.18
N ALA A 157 16.62 0.25 -8.92
CA ALA A 157 17.43 0.98 -7.96
C ALA A 157 18.90 1.10 -8.43
N GLY A 158 19.52 2.23 -8.15
CA GLY A 158 20.90 2.54 -8.59
C GLY A 158 21.99 1.57 -8.10
N SER A 159 21.69 0.77 -7.06
CA SER A 159 22.57 -0.30 -6.58
C SER A 159 21.78 -1.52 -6.08
N VAL A 160 22.41 -2.70 -6.13
CA VAL A 160 21.83 -3.93 -5.55
C VAL A 160 21.62 -3.78 -4.03
N GLY A 161 22.48 -3.01 -3.36
CA GLY A 161 22.37 -2.71 -1.93
C GLY A 161 21.13 -1.91 -1.61
N ALA A 162 20.91 -0.82 -2.36
CA ALA A 162 19.72 0.04 -2.25
C ALA A 162 18.43 -0.76 -2.47
N GLY A 163 18.37 -1.54 -3.54
CA GLY A 163 17.21 -2.39 -3.83
C GLY A 163 16.92 -3.40 -2.72
N ARG A 164 17.94 -4.09 -2.20
CA ARG A 164 17.78 -5.03 -1.07
C ARG A 164 17.29 -4.33 0.20
N SER A 165 17.82 -3.15 0.50
CA SER A 165 17.41 -2.36 1.66
C SER A 165 15.93 -1.96 1.53
N ALA A 166 15.53 -1.41 0.38
CA ALA A 166 14.14 -1.03 0.12
C ALA A 166 13.17 -2.22 0.23
N ARG A 167 13.57 -3.38 -0.31
CA ARG A 167 12.77 -4.62 -0.20
C ARG A 167 12.64 -5.09 1.24
N ALA A 168 13.71 -5.02 2.02
CA ALA A 168 13.67 -5.37 3.44
C ALA A 168 12.72 -4.46 4.24
N GLU A 169 12.73 -3.15 3.96
CA GLU A 169 11.81 -2.19 4.56
C GLU A 169 10.34 -2.49 4.20
N PHE A 170 10.06 -2.79 2.93
CA PHE A 170 8.71 -3.17 2.50
C PHE A 170 8.23 -4.47 3.16
N ASN A 171 9.07 -5.48 3.24
CA ASN A 171 8.74 -6.75 3.92
C ASN A 171 8.47 -6.55 5.41
N ARG A 172 9.27 -5.70 6.09
CA ARG A 172 9.05 -5.33 7.49
C ARG A 172 7.71 -4.61 7.64
N MET A 173 7.43 -3.63 6.81
CA MET A 173 6.16 -2.88 6.81
C MET A 173 4.96 -3.82 6.70
N ARG A 174 4.98 -4.78 5.76
CA ARG A 174 3.89 -5.75 5.59
C ARG A 174 3.66 -6.57 6.85
N THR A 175 4.73 -7.08 7.46
CA THR A 175 4.63 -7.85 8.71
C THR A 175 4.05 -7.01 9.83
N GLU A 176 4.57 -5.79 10.02
CA GLU A 176 4.17 -4.90 11.11
C GLU A 176 2.71 -4.44 10.97
N VAL A 177 2.26 -4.04 9.76
CA VAL A 177 0.87 -3.61 9.56
C VAL A 177 -0.13 -4.76 9.67
N THR A 178 0.22 -5.95 9.19
CA THR A 178 -0.63 -7.15 9.33
C THR A 178 -0.77 -7.55 10.80
N ALA A 179 0.33 -7.51 11.55
CA ALA A 179 0.30 -7.73 13.00
C ALA A 179 -0.51 -6.63 13.72
N GLY A 180 -0.36 -5.37 13.29
CA GLY A 180 -1.13 -4.23 13.79
C GLY A 180 -2.63 -4.39 13.55
N GLN A 181 -3.03 -4.86 12.38
CA GLN A 181 -4.43 -5.17 12.05
C GLN A 181 -4.98 -6.30 12.92
N TYR A 182 -4.20 -7.36 13.15
CA TYR A 182 -4.61 -8.42 14.08
C TYR A 182 -4.81 -7.89 15.50
N LEU A 183 -3.90 -7.03 15.98
CA LEU A 183 -4.02 -6.42 17.29
C LEU A 183 -5.28 -5.55 17.41
N ASP A 184 -5.64 -4.82 16.37
CA ASP A 184 -6.84 -4.00 16.35
C ASP A 184 -8.11 -4.85 16.54
N ILE A 185 -8.25 -5.92 15.75
CA ILE A 185 -9.36 -6.88 15.89
C ILE A 185 -9.37 -7.52 17.28
N PHE A 186 -8.19 -7.86 17.80
CA PHE A 186 -8.04 -8.46 19.13
C PHE A 186 -8.50 -7.49 20.22
N GLU A 187 -8.04 -6.23 20.19
CA GLU A 187 -8.41 -5.22 21.17
C GLU A 187 -9.92 -4.94 21.14
N GLU A 188 -10.52 -4.87 19.97
CA GLU A 188 -11.97 -4.69 19.82
C GLU A 188 -12.77 -5.76 20.57
N ARG A 189 -12.30 -7.00 20.58
CA ARG A 189 -12.98 -8.14 21.20
C ARG A 189 -12.59 -8.40 22.64
N ALA A 190 -11.31 -8.18 22.99
CA ALA A 190 -10.74 -8.61 24.26
C ALA A 190 -10.71 -7.52 25.35
N TRP A 191 -10.92 -6.25 25.03
CA TRP A 191 -10.69 -5.11 25.92
C TRP A 191 -11.35 -5.24 27.31
N ARG A 192 -12.53 -5.89 27.41
CA ARG A 192 -13.23 -6.11 28.70
C ARG A 192 -12.56 -7.14 29.60
N ALA A 193 -11.74 -8.01 29.04
CA ALA A 193 -11.02 -9.06 29.76
C ALA A 193 -9.57 -8.67 30.09
N LEU A 194 -9.13 -7.49 29.65
CA LEU A 194 -7.77 -7.01 29.82
C LEU A 194 -7.65 -6.08 31.05
N PRO A 195 -6.45 -6.00 31.67
CA PRO A 195 -6.19 -5.06 32.76
C PRO A 195 -6.39 -3.62 32.32
N GLU A 196 -7.09 -2.82 33.12
CA GLU A 196 -7.43 -1.43 32.78
C GLU A 196 -6.16 -0.55 32.63
N ASP A 197 -5.14 -0.79 33.42
CA ASP A 197 -3.87 -0.07 33.38
C ASP A 197 -3.04 -0.34 32.11
N GLU A 198 -3.32 -1.40 31.37
CA GLU A 198 -2.69 -1.72 30.08
C GLU A 198 -3.40 -1.09 28.87
N LEU A 199 -4.68 -0.74 28.96
CA LEU A 199 -5.51 -0.38 27.81
C LEU A 199 -4.92 0.75 26.97
N LEU A 200 -4.39 1.80 27.60
CA LEU A 200 -3.78 2.92 26.89
C LEU A 200 -2.53 2.51 26.09
N SER A 201 -1.64 1.73 26.72
CA SER A 201 -0.42 1.26 26.06
C SER A 201 -0.71 0.32 24.91
N ARG A 202 -1.78 -0.47 25.01
CA ARG A 202 -2.25 -1.39 23.99
C ARG A 202 -2.86 -0.63 22.80
N ALA A 203 -3.75 0.33 23.06
CA ALA A 203 -4.31 1.20 22.01
C ALA A 203 -3.21 1.97 21.27
N HIS A 204 -2.23 2.51 22.00
CA HIS A 204 -1.07 3.18 21.39
C HIS A 204 -0.27 2.23 20.48
N ARG A 205 -0.13 0.96 20.86
CA ARG A 205 0.54 -0.06 20.02
C ARG A 205 -0.20 -0.30 18.71
N VAL A 206 -1.55 -0.36 18.75
CA VAL A 206 -2.36 -0.45 17.51
C VAL A 206 -2.12 0.77 16.62
N ILE A 207 -2.16 1.99 17.16
CA ILE A 207 -1.87 3.22 16.41
C ILE A 207 -0.50 3.14 15.73
N VAL A 208 0.53 2.71 16.47
CA VAL A 208 1.90 2.61 15.95
C VAL A 208 1.98 1.63 14.78
N TYR A 209 1.49 0.42 14.95
CA TYR A 209 1.72 -0.66 13.98
C TYR A 209 0.68 -0.73 12.86
N LYS A 210 -0.59 -0.45 13.13
CA LYS A 210 -1.64 -0.42 12.10
C LYS A 210 -1.55 0.85 11.24
N SER A 211 -1.17 2.00 11.83
CA SER A 211 -1.33 3.30 11.16
C SER A 211 -0.01 4.06 10.96
N ALA A 212 0.68 4.43 12.03
CA ALA A 212 1.80 5.38 12.00
C ALA A 212 2.99 4.88 11.16
N LYS A 213 3.50 3.70 11.46
CA LYS A 213 4.61 3.09 10.73
C LYS A 213 4.26 2.83 9.27
N TYR A 214 3.11 2.24 9.05
CA TYR A 214 2.62 1.88 7.73
C TYR A 214 2.38 3.09 6.82
N SER A 215 1.81 4.17 7.36
CA SER A 215 1.40 5.32 6.54
C SER A 215 2.52 6.33 6.29
N VAL A 216 3.51 6.45 7.19
CA VAL A 216 4.52 7.51 7.15
C VAL A 216 5.94 6.96 7.27
N GLU A 217 6.29 6.28 8.38
CA GLU A 217 7.67 5.85 8.66
C GLU A 217 8.22 4.92 7.56
N ALA A 218 7.51 3.85 7.26
CA ALA A 218 7.96 2.85 6.30
C ALA A 218 8.04 3.40 4.86
N PRO A 219 7.06 4.16 4.33
CA PRO A 219 7.20 4.83 3.04
C PRO A 219 8.43 5.72 2.95
N LEU A 220 8.72 6.54 3.96
CA LEU A 220 9.94 7.36 4.02
C LEU A 220 11.21 6.50 3.98
N ALA A 221 11.26 5.42 4.77
CA ALA A 221 12.40 4.52 4.82
C ALA A 221 12.61 3.74 3.51
N ILE A 222 11.53 3.31 2.83
CA ILE A 222 11.59 2.65 1.53
C ILE A 222 12.18 3.60 0.48
N GLY A 223 11.67 4.83 0.42
CA GLY A 223 12.18 5.85 -0.50
C GLY A 223 13.65 6.19 -0.24
N GLY A 224 14.01 6.43 1.02
CA GLY A 224 15.40 6.68 1.40
C GLY A 224 16.33 5.51 1.10
N SER A 225 15.85 4.27 1.24
CA SER A 225 16.61 3.07 0.88
C SER A 225 16.84 2.94 -0.62
N LEU A 226 15.86 3.28 -1.47
CA LEU A 226 16.03 3.30 -2.93
C LEU A 226 17.09 4.32 -3.38
N ALA A 227 17.28 5.40 -2.62
CA ALA A 227 18.32 6.40 -2.83
C ALA A 227 19.69 6.02 -2.23
N ASP A 228 19.89 4.77 -1.81
CA ASP A 228 21.12 4.29 -1.13
C ASP A 228 21.46 5.08 0.14
N GLY A 229 20.44 5.49 0.88
CA GLY A 229 20.58 6.27 2.11
C GLY A 229 21.40 5.54 3.16
N SER A 230 22.33 6.26 3.80
CA SER A 230 23.13 5.75 4.91
C SER A 230 22.25 5.36 6.11
N LEU A 231 22.78 4.51 7.00
CA LEU A 231 22.07 4.11 8.22
C LEU A 231 21.61 5.32 9.06
N ALA A 232 22.44 6.39 9.10
CA ALA A 232 22.11 7.62 9.83
C ALA A 232 20.93 8.37 9.18
N GLN A 233 20.91 8.47 7.85
CA GLN A 233 19.79 9.09 7.12
C GLN A 233 18.49 8.30 7.28
N LEU A 234 18.56 6.97 7.16
CA LEU A 234 17.40 6.11 7.36
C LEU A 234 16.88 6.18 8.81
N ALA A 235 17.77 6.28 9.81
CA ALA A 235 17.38 6.50 11.20
C ALA A 235 16.66 7.85 11.36
N ALA A 236 17.20 8.93 10.80
CA ALA A 236 16.58 10.26 10.87
C ALA A 236 15.20 10.30 10.20
N LEU A 237 15.02 9.61 9.04
CA LEU A 237 13.72 9.47 8.38
C LEU A 237 12.69 8.75 9.27
N ARG A 238 13.11 7.71 10.01
CA ARG A 238 12.23 6.99 10.95
C ARG A 238 11.91 7.83 12.19
N ASP A 239 12.90 8.51 12.75
CA ASP A 239 12.74 9.40 13.92
C ASP A 239 11.80 10.57 13.61
N PHE A 240 11.77 11.04 12.37
CA PHE A 240 10.80 12.01 11.88
C PHE A 240 9.44 11.36 11.59
N GLY A 241 9.44 10.23 10.90
CA GLY A 241 8.23 9.62 10.36
C GLY A 241 7.31 9.02 11.41
N LEU A 242 7.85 8.40 12.47
CA LEU A 242 7.05 7.75 13.49
C LEU A 242 6.20 8.75 14.32
N PRO A 243 6.75 9.84 14.89
CA PRO A 243 5.94 10.84 15.59
C PRO A 243 4.90 11.50 14.69
N LEU A 244 5.27 11.81 13.45
CA LEU A 244 4.34 12.36 12.46
C LEU A 244 3.19 11.40 12.18
N GLY A 245 3.48 10.11 12.00
CA GLY A 245 2.47 9.08 11.78
C GLY A 245 1.56 8.83 12.97
N ILE A 246 2.05 9.01 14.19
CA ILE A 246 1.22 8.93 15.41
C ILE A 246 0.26 10.13 15.50
N ALA A 247 0.70 11.30 15.04
CA ALA A 247 -0.12 12.51 15.03
C ALA A 247 -1.13 12.58 13.87
N PHE A 248 -0.89 11.81 12.79
CA PHE A 248 -1.71 11.76 11.58
C PHE A 248 -2.99 10.95 11.77
#